data_21835730252af8a1ce8186abc56c463c
#
_entry.id   21835730252af8a1ce8186abc56c463c
#
_cell.length_a   1.000
_cell.length_b   1.000
_cell.length_c   1.000
_cell.angle_alpha   90.00
_cell.angle_beta   90.00
_cell.angle_gamma   90.00
#
_symmetry.space_group_name_H-M   'P 1'
#
loop_
_entity.id
_entity.type
_entity.pdbx_description
1 polymer ?
#
loop_
_entity_poly.entity_id
_entity_poly.type
_entity_poly.pdbx_seq_one_letter_code
_entity_poly.pdbx_strand_id
1 'polypeptide(L)'
;RAAGLLPDVVGESELGLPTKMAALSYKARLLLYAASPLVNGNPDYIGFNNPDGTPLMSTTYDPEKWKRALDAAAAAIALADEINPDTKKPKYDLYTSADSSLPDDERGRKNYHDTFVEEPWNGAEFILAKGAQSGIQALQRYGGPRSIKGNMSKGWKTTLVPTMEAVEMYY
;
A
#
# COMPACT_ATOMS: atom_id res chain seq x y z
N ARG A 1 16.13 -5.62 11.45
CA ARG A 1 16.24 -7.02 11.94
C ARG A 1 15.12 -7.91 11.36
N ALA A 2 13.85 -7.53 11.46
CA ALA A 2 12.73 -8.38 11.00
C ALA A 2 12.86 -8.84 9.54
N ALA A 3 13.20 -7.95 8.62
CA ALA A 3 13.33 -8.28 7.20
C ALA A 3 14.34 -9.42 6.91
N GLY A 4 15.37 -9.59 7.74
CA GLY A 4 16.33 -10.68 7.61
C GLY A 4 15.86 -12.05 8.13
N LEU A 5 14.70 -12.08 8.80
CA LEU A 5 14.10 -13.29 9.38
C LEU A 5 12.84 -13.74 8.62
N LEU A 6 12.34 -12.89 7.73
CA LEU A 6 11.13 -13.17 6.96
C LEU A 6 11.47 -13.84 5.63
N PRO A 7 10.59 -14.73 5.13
CA PRO A 7 10.77 -15.35 3.82
C PRO A 7 10.68 -14.32 2.70
N ASP A 8 11.35 -14.58 1.59
CA ASP A 8 11.25 -13.75 0.39
C ASP A 8 9.89 -13.90 -0.29
N VAL A 9 9.36 -15.11 -0.30
CA VAL A 9 8.02 -15.47 -0.84
C VAL A 9 7.31 -16.38 0.13
N VAL A 10 5.99 -16.35 0.10
CA VAL A 10 5.10 -17.26 0.84
C VAL A 10 4.31 -18.13 -0.13
N GLY A 11 3.91 -19.33 0.30
CA GLY A 11 3.07 -20.21 -0.50
C GLY A 11 1.62 -19.71 -0.59
N GLU A 12 0.84 -20.29 -1.51
CA GLU A 12 -0.57 -19.92 -1.70
C GLU A 12 -1.42 -20.04 -0.43
N SER A 13 -1.15 -21.03 0.41
CA SER A 13 -1.85 -21.23 1.68
C SER A 13 -1.48 -20.20 2.76
N GLU A 14 -0.40 -19.45 2.54
CA GLU A 14 0.16 -18.47 3.47
C GLU A 14 0.02 -17.02 2.95
N LEU A 15 -0.77 -16.82 1.91
CA LEU A 15 -1.04 -15.49 1.36
C LEU A 15 -1.58 -14.56 2.45
N GLY A 16 -0.99 -13.37 2.54
CA GLY A 16 -1.29 -12.40 3.59
C GLY A 16 -0.36 -12.45 4.80
N LEU A 17 0.55 -13.42 4.89
CA LEU A 17 1.64 -13.38 5.85
C LEU A 17 2.73 -12.39 5.39
N PRO A 18 3.41 -11.72 6.34
CA PRO A 18 4.43 -10.74 6.00
C PRO A 18 5.65 -11.39 5.37
N THR A 19 6.11 -10.83 4.27
CA THR A 19 7.36 -11.18 3.58
C THR A 19 8.47 -10.18 3.89
N LYS A 20 9.69 -10.49 3.48
CA LYS A 20 10.83 -9.56 3.53
C LYS A 20 10.52 -8.27 2.77
N MET A 21 9.87 -8.37 1.61
CA MET A 21 9.45 -7.20 0.82
C MET A 21 8.45 -6.33 1.59
N ALA A 22 7.45 -6.93 2.25
CA ALA A 22 6.51 -6.20 3.09
C ALA A 22 7.24 -5.44 4.21
N ALA A 23 8.20 -6.07 4.89
CA ALA A 23 8.96 -5.42 5.95
C ALA A 23 9.82 -4.24 5.45
N LEU A 24 10.45 -4.37 4.27
CA LEU A 24 11.24 -3.29 3.66
C LEU A 24 10.35 -2.13 3.21
N SER A 25 9.21 -2.41 2.61
CA SER A 25 8.25 -1.41 2.18
C SER A 25 7.66 -0.63 3.37
N TYR A 26 7.30 -1.32 4.45
CA TYR A 26 6.89 -0.66 5.69
C TYR A 26 7.98 0.20 6.31
N LYS A 27 9.23 -0.27 6.29
CA LYS A 27 10.38 0.52 6.75
C LYS A 27 10.53 1.80 5.94
N ALA A 28 10.48 1.71 4.61
CA ALA A 28 10.59 2.86 3.72
C ALA A 28 9.47 3.88 4.00
N ARG A 29 8.23 3.42 4.10
CA ARG A 29 7.07 4.25 4.42
C ARG A 29 7.18 4.95 5.78
N LEU A 30 7.59 4.20 6.82
CA LEU A 30 7.78 4.75 8.16
C LEU A 30 8.84 5.85 8.17
N LEU A 31 9.98 5.62 7.52
CA LEU A 31 11.06 6.60 7.45
C LEU A 31 10.68 7.83 6.62
N LEU A 32 9.88 7.65 5.56
CA LEU A 32 9.33 8.76 4.78
C LEU A 32 8.44 9.65 5.65
N TYR A 33 7.52 9.07 6.42
CA TYR A 33 6.71 9.84 7.37
C TYR A 33 7.55 10.54 8.43
N ALA A 34 8.57 9.85 8.96
CA ALA A 34 9.49 10.45 9.95
C ALA A 34 10.33 11.61 9.38
N ALA A 35 10.54 11.65 8.06
CA ALA A 35 11.23 12.73 7.38
C ALA A 35 10.31 13.90 7.01
N SER A 36 8.98 13.68 6.99
CA SER A 36 8.01 14.70 6.58
C SER A 36 8.06 15.95 7.45
N PRO A 37 7.73 17.13 6.89
CA PRO A 37 7.69 18.40 7.65
C PRO A 37 6.78 18.34 8.87
N LEU A 38 5.77 17.46 8.88
CA LEU A 38 4.84 17.29 10.00
C LEU A 38 5.56 16.92 11.31
N VAL A 39 6.61 16.09 11.22
CA VAL A 39 7.29 15.54 12.41
C VAL A 39 8.81 15.80 12.41
N ASN A 40 9.34 16.40 11.35
CA ASN A 40 10.77 16.69 11.21
C ASN A 40 11.01 18.19 11.32
N GLY A 41 11.23 18.67 12.52
CA GLY A 41 11.49 20.09 12.76
C GLY A 41 10.24 20.95 12.80
N ASN A 42 9.07 20.39 13.11
CA ASN A 42 7.83 21.13 13.18
C ASN A 42 7.80 21.99 14.47
N PRO A 43 7.72 23.33 14.36
CA PRO A 43 7.68 24.23 15.51
C PRO A 43 6.40 24.10 16.35
N ASP A 44 5.32 23.53 15.80
CA ASP A 44 4.06 23.33 16.53
C ASP A 44 4.22 22.39 17.74
N TYR A 45 5.31 21.62 17.77
CA TYR A 45 5.65 20.75 18.90
C TYR A 45 6.51 21.40 19.99
N ILE A 46 6.73 22.72 19.92
CA ILE A 46 7.40 23.44 21.01
C ILE A 46 6.57 23.32 22.28
N GLY A 47 7.20 22.80 23.34
CA GLY A 47 6.51 22.59 24.62
C GLY A 47 5.66 21.32 24.72
N PHE A 48 5.63 20.50 23.66
CA PHE A 48 4.98 19.19 23.72
C PHE A 48 5.88 18.17 24.42
N ASN A 49 5.79 18.15 25.74
CA ASN A 49 6.69 17.40 26.61
C ASN A 49 5.92 16.39 27.46
N ASN A 50 6.62 15.37 27.91
CA ASN A 50 6.18 14.52 29.01
C ASN A 50 6.10 15.33 30.33
N PRO A 51 5.42 14.84 31.37
CA PRO A 51 5.37 15.48 32.69
C PRO A 51 6.76 15.71 33.34
N ASP A 52 7.76 14.92 32.95
CA ASP A 52 9.15 15.06 33.40
C ASP A 52 9.96 16.10 32.60
N GLY A 53 9.33 16.79 31.65
CA GLY A 53 9.96 17.78 30.79
C GLY A 53 10.65 17.23 29.55
N THR A 54 10.68 15.90 29.34
CA THR A 54 11.30 15.30 28.16
C THR A 54 10.48 15.61 26.90
N PRO A 55 11.07 16.23 25.84
CA PRO A 55 10.37 16.49 24.60
C PRO A 55 9.89 15.20 23.92
N LEU A 56 8.62 15.16 23.52
CA LEU A 56 8.05 14.01 22.78
C LEU A 56 8.39 14.04 21.29
N MET A 57 8.61 15.24 20.74
CA MET A 57 8.93 15.44 19.34
C MET A 57 10.10 16.41 19.20
N SER A 58 10.97 16.16 18.23
CA SER A 58 12.06 17.09 17.92
C SER A 58 11.54 18.26 17.07
N THR A 59 11.82 19.47 17.54
CA THR A 59 11.57 20.71 16.79
C THR A 59 12.76 21.13 15.91
N THR A 60 13.84 20.35 15.93
CA THR A 60 15.01 20.58 15.07
C THR A 60 14.91 19.74 13.80
N TYR A 61 15.05 20.42 12.66
CA TYR A 61 15.07 19.76 11.35
C TYR A 61 16.34 18.91 11.20
N ASP A 62 16.16 17.65 10.78
CA ASP A 62 17.23 16.69 10.50
C ASP A 62 17.16 16.26 9.02
N PRO A 63 18.05 16.75 8.13
CA PRO A 63 18.05 16.37 6.71
C PRO A 63 18.40 14.89 6.49
N GLU A 64 19.11 14.26 7.42
CA GLU A 64 19.49 12.84 7.32
C GLU A 64 18.28 11.90 7.38
N LYS A 65 17.14 12.38 7.89
CA LYS A 65 15.90 11.59 7.83
C LYS A 65 15.46 11.32 6.40
N TRP A 66 15.60 12.30 5.49
CA TRP A 66 15.31 12.11 4.07
C TRP A 66 16.25 11.11 3.42
N LYS A 67 17.55 11.19 3.76
CA LYS A 67 18.53 10.23 3.26
C LYS A 67 18.20 8.81 3.73
N ARG A 68 17.86 8.63 5.01
CA ARG A 68 17.44 7.32 5.54
C ARG A 68 16.17 6.78 4.85
N ALA A 69 15.22 7.64 4.52
CA ALA A 69 14.03 7.27 3.78
C ALA A 69 14.37 6.84 2.34
N LEU A 70 15.22 7.59 1.67
CA LEU A 70 15.71 7.27 0.32
C LEU A 70 16.43 5.91 0.31
N ASP A 71 17.38 5.70 1.22
CA ASP A 71 18.15 4.45 1.31
C ASP A 71 17.22 3.24 1.56
N ALA A 72 16.18 3.43 2.38
CA ALA A 72 15.21 2.37 2.65
C ALA A 72 14.30 2.07 1.44
N ALA A 73 13.89 3.09 0.70
CA ALA A 73 13.12 2.93 -0.53
C ALA A 73 13.97 2.24 -1.62
N ALA A 74 15.21 2.66 -1.80
CA ALA A 74 16.14 2.04 -2.73
C ALA A 74 16.38 0.55 -2.42
N ALA A 75 16.49 0.20 -1.13
CA ALA A 75 16.63 -1.21 -0.73
C ALA A 75 15.37 -2.05 -1.02
N ALA A 76 14.18 -1.46 -0.93
CA ALA A 76 12.95 -2.15 -1.30
C ALA A 76 12.87 -2.35 -2.84
N ILE A 77 13.21 -1.32 -3.61
CA ILE A 77 13.24 -1.39 -5.08
C ILE A 77 14.27 -2.44 -5.54
N ALA A 78 15.47 -2.44 -4.97
CA ALA A 78 16.49 -3.43 -5.32
C ALA A 78 16.02 -4.88 -5.10
N LEU A 79 15.26 -5.14 -4.04
CA LEU A 79 14.65 -6.45 -3.83
C LEU A 79 13.53 -6.75 -4.84
N ALA A 80 12.74 -5.74 -5.22
CA ALA A 80 11.68 -5.90 -6.22
C ALA A 80 12.25 -6.29 -7.59
N ASP A 81 13.35 -5.66 -7.98
CA ASP A 81 14.02 -5.88 -9.27
C ASP A 81 14.80 -7.21 -9.35
N GLU A 82 15.01 -7.89 -8.22
CA GLU A 82 15.64 -9.21 -8.23
C GLU A 82 14.84 -10.20 -9.09
N ILE A 83 15.55 -10.92 -9.95
CA ILE A 83 14.91 -11.89 -10.85
C ILE A 83 14.49 -13.13 -10.07
N ASN A 84 13.22 -13.47 -10.16
CA ASN A 84 12.70 -14.73 -9.66
C ASN A 84 13.25 -15.88 -10.53
N PRO A 85 13.94 -16.87 -9.93
CA PRO A 85 14.58 -17.95 -10.68
C PRO A 85 13.59 -18.82 -11.44
N ASP A 86 12.35 -18.93 -10.99
CA ASP A 86 11.33 -19.78 -11.58
C ASP A 86 10.63 -19.09 -12.78
N THR A 87 10.23 -17.84 -12.59
CA THR A 87 9.47 -17.07 -13.60
C THR A 87 10.35 -16.33 -14.59
N LYS A 88 11.64 -16.11 -14.28
CA LYS A 88 12.59 -15.28 -15.05
C LYS A 88 12.15 -13.82 -15.19
N LYS A 89 11.28 -13.35 -14.31
CA LYS A 89 10.78 -11.98 -14.22
C LYS A 89 11.20 -11.34 -12.90
N PRO A 90 11.13 -10.01 -12.74
CA PRO A 90 11.30 -9.36 -11.43
C PRO A 90 10.39 -10.00 -10.37
N LYS A 91 10.85 -10.03 -9.13
CA LYS A 91 10.06 -10.57 -8.01
C LYS A 91 8.77 -9.77 -7.80
N TYR A 92 8.83 -8.46 -8.04
CA TYR A 92 7.68 -7.56 -7.98
C TYR A 92 7.73 -6.63 -9.19
N ASP A 93 6.60 -6.47 -9.86
CA ASP A 93 6.45 -5.64 -11.05
C ASP A 93 4.99 -5.19 -11.17
N LEU A 94 4.73 -4.19 -11.99
CA LEU A 94 3.36 -3.78 -12.29
C LEU A 94 2.63 -4.88 -13.05
N TYR A 95 1.37 -5.10 -12.70
CA TYR A 95 0.53 -6.05 -13.44
C TYR A 95 0.32 -5.58 -14.87
N THR A 96 0.62 -6.46 -15.81
CA THR A 96 0.38 -6.22 -17.23
C THR A 96 -0.37 -7.40 -17.83
N SER A 97 -1.54 -7.11 -18.41
CA SER A 97 -2.29 -8.10 -19.19
C SER A 97 -1.46 -8.58 -20.38
N ALA A 98 -1.53 -9.87 -20.66
CA ALA A 98 -0.92 -10.47 -21.85
C ALA A 98 -1.61 -10.04 -23.17
N ASP A 99 -2.79 -9.43 -23.08
CA ASP A 99 -3.54 -8.96 -24.23
C ASP A 99 -2.97 -7.65 -24.79
N SER A 100 -2.09 -7.79 -25.77
CA SER A 100 -1.49 -6.66 -26.50
C SER A 100 -2.39 -6.08 -27.60
N SER A 101 -3.58 -6.65 -27.83
CA SER A 101 -4.49 -6.19 -28.89
C SER A 101 -5.28 -4.95 -28.52
N LEU A 102 -5.38 -4.65 -27.21
CA LEU A 102 -6.10 -3.49 -26.72
C LEU A 102 -5.30 -2.18 -26.91
N PRO A 103 -5.98 -1.06 -27.22
CA PRO A 103 -5.39 0.27 -27.16
C PRO A 103 -4.78 0.55 -25.77
N ASP A 104 -3.78 1.44 -25.69
CA ASP A 104 -3.01 1.68 -24.47
C ASP A 104 -3.88 2.15 -23.29
N ASP A 105 -4.87 2.99 -23.54
CA ASP A 105 -5.80 3.48 -22.52
C ASP A 105 -6.76 2.38 -22.01
N GLU A 106 -7.27 1.53 -22.90
CA GLU A 106 -8.11 0.40 -22.53
C GLU A 106 -7.28 -0.68 -21.79
N ARG A 107 -6.06 -0.91 -22.23
CA ARG A 107 -5.11 -1.82 -21.57
C ARG A 107 -4.77 -1.32 -20.17
N GLY A 108 -4.54 -0.02 -20.00
CA GLY A 108 -4.29 0.59 -18.68
C GLY A 108 -5.46 0.37 -17.71
N ARG A 109 -6.69 0.63 -18.17
CA ARG A 109 -7.90 0.38 -17.36
C ARG A 109 -8.09 -1.09 -17.03
N LYS A 110 -7.84 -1.99 -18.00
CA LYS A 110 -7.91 -3.43 -17.78
C LYS A 110 -6.87 -3.89 -16.77
N ASN A 111 -5.61 -3.46 -16.91
CA ASN A 111 -4.55 -3.81 -15.96
C ASN A 111 -4.90 -3.37 -14.54
N TYR A 112 -5.38 -2.14 -14.36
CA TYR A 112 -5.80 -1.64 -13.06
C TYR A 112 -6.95 -2.47 -12.46
N HIS A 113 -7.96 -2.77 -13.26
CA HIS A 113 -9.11 -3.59 -12.83
C HIS A 113 -8.64 -5.01 -12.43
N ASP A 114 -7.89 -5.67 -13.31
CA ASP A 114 -7.50 -7.07 -13.15
C ASP A 114 -6.54 -7.28 -11.97
N THR A 115 -5.72 -6.27 -11.65
CA THR A 115 -4.89 -6.29 -10.44
C THR A 115 -5.69 -6.61 -9.17
N PHE A 116 -6.97 -6.18 -9.11
CA PHE A 116 -7.81 -6.36 -7.92
C PHE A 116 -8.78 -7.54 -7.99
N VAL A 117 -9.06 -8.05 -9.17
CA VAL A 117 -10.12 -9.05 -9.36
C VAL A 117 -9.64 -10.40 -9.87
N GLU A 118 -8.46 -10.47 -10.51
CA GLU A 118 -7.91 -11.75 -10.96
C GLU A 118 -7.33 -12.56 -9.82
N GLU A 119 -7.56 -13.86 -9.85
CA GLU A 119 -6.96 -14.84 -8.96
C GLU A 119 -5.87 -15.64 -9.72
N PRO A 120 -4.83 -16.05 -9.03
CA PRO A 120 -4.48 -15.71 -7.66
C PRO A 120 -3.89 -14.30 -7.54
N TRP A 121 -4.17 -13.61 -6.44
CA TRP A 121 -3.65 -12.26 -6.10
C TRP A 121 -2.13 -12.19 -5.92
N ASN A 122 -1.43 -13.22 -6.29
CA ASN A 122 0.02 -13.27 -6.40
C ASN A 122 0.53 -12.66 -7.72
N GLY A 123 -0.30 -11.86 -8.37
CA GLY A 123 0.23 -10.91 -9.35
C GLY A 123 1.41 -10.19 -8.70
N ALA A 124 2.51 -10.08 -9.44
CA ALA A 124 3.78 -9.54 -8.97
C ALA A 124 3.68 -8.13 -8.32
N GLU A 125 2.53 -7.47 -8.43
CA GLU A 125 2.29 -6.12 -7.91
C GLU A 125 1.94 -6.11 -6.41
N PHE A 126 1.35 -7.17 -5.85
CA PHE A 126 0.97 -7.18 -4.45
C PHE A 126 2.15 -7.49 -3.51
N ILE A 127 2.52 -6.52 -2.70
CA ILE A 127 3.55 -6.69 -1.66
C ILE A 127 2.98 -7.34 -0.41
N LEU A 128 1.79 -6.93 0.00
CA LEU A 128 1.06 -7.49 1.13
C LEU A 128 -0.43 -7.22 0.93
N ALA A 129 -1.22 -8.25 0.89
CA ALA A 129 -2.67 -8.13 0.81
C ALA A 129 -3.32 -8.87 1.98
N LYS A 130 -4.36 -8.29 2.54
CA LYS A 130 -5.22 -8.98 3.49
C LYS A 130 -6.38 -9.60 2.73
N GLY A 131 -6.37 -10.91 2.63
CA GLY A 131 -7.47 -11.66 2.03
C GLY A 131 -8.80 -11.45 2.75
N ALA A 132 -9.88 -11.71 2.02
CA ALA A 132 -11.24 -11.56 2.51
C ALA A 132 -11.52 -12.49 3.70
N GLN A 133 -11.71 -11.90 4.86
CA GLN A 133 -12.42 -12.55 5.96
C GLN A 133 -13.85 -12.02 6.01
N SER A 134 -14.73 -12.72 6.73
CA SER A 134 -16.17 -12.47 6.86
C SER A 134 -16.62 -11.01 7.12
N GLY A 135 -15.71 -10.07 7.31
CA GLY A 135 -15.96 -8.63 7.45
C GLY A 135 -16.05 -7.84 6.14
N ILE A 136 -15.71 -8.43 5.00
CA ILE A 136 -15.77 -7.75 3.67
C ILE A 136 -17.19 -7.38 3.27
N GLN A 137 -18.19 -8.11 3.70
CA GLN A 137 -19.58 -7.71 3.50
C GLN A 137 -19.86 -6.28 4.00
N ALA A 138 -19.16 -5.83 5.04
CA ALA A 138 -19.29 -4.46 5.52
C ALA A 138 -18.74 -3.44 4.52
N LEU A 139 -17.54 -3.65 3.97
CA LEU A 139 -16.94 -2.78 2.97
C LEU A 139 -17.77 -2.74 1.69
N GLN A 140 -18.23 -3.88 1.20
CA GLN A 140 -19.12 -3.95 0.05
C GLN A 140 -20.45 -3.23 0.29
N ARG A 141 -21.02 -3.36 1.51
CA ARG A 141 -22.27 -2.67 1.90
C ARG A 141 -22.10 -1.16 1.98
N TYR A 142 -20.93 -0.68 2.41
CA TYR A 142 -20.66 0.75 2.54
C TYR A 142 -20.16 1.40 1.25
N GLY A 143 -19.48 0.64 0.38
CA GLY A 143 -18.98 1.10 -0.92
C GLY A 143 -19.95 0.90 -2.09
N GLY A 144 -21.05 0.15 -1.91
CA GLY A 144 -22.01 -0.11 -2.96
C GLY A 144 -22.92 1.09 -3.28
N PRO A 145 -23.34 1.24 -4.54
CA PRO A 145 -24.25 2.33 -4.93
C PRO A 145 -25.60 2.20 -4.21
N ARG A 146 -26.16 3.34 -3.81
CA ARG A 146 -27.44 3.45 -3.06
C ARG A 146 -28.67 2.91 -3.80
N SER A 147 -28.58 2.64 -5.08
CA SER A 147 -29.70 2.47 -6.00
C SER A 147 -30.16 1.03 -6.24
N ILE A 148 -29.83 0.07 -5.37
CA ILE A 148 -30.39 -1.28 -5.53
C ILE A 148 -31.83 -1.25 -5.00
N LYS A 149 -32.77 -0.93 -5.90
CA LYS A 149 -34.22 -0.99 -5.66
C LYS A 149 -34.62 -2.39 -5.16
N GLY A 150 -35.24 -2.46 -3.99
CA GLY A 150 -35.81 -3.69 -3.46
C GLY A 150 -35.10 -4.28 -2.24
N ASN A 151 -33.91 -3.84 -1.87
CA ASN A 151 -33.17 -4.39 -0.74
C ASN A 151 -32.83 -3.35 0.35
N MET A 152 -33.64 -2.31 0.44
CA MET A 152 -33.46 -1.19 1.40
C MET A 152 -33.54 -1.64 2.87
N SER A 153 -34.21 -2.75 3.15
CA SER A 153 -34.33 -3.32 4.52
C SER A 153 -33.03 -3.93 5.04
N LYS A 154 -32.06 -4.21 4.19
CA LYS A 154 -30.78 -4.83 4.58
C LYS A 154 -29.58 -3.85 4.62
N GLY A 155 -29.84 -2.55 4.54
CA GLY A 155 -28.87 -1.53 4.94
C GLY A 155 -27.62 -1.39 4.07
N TRP A 156 -27.77 -1.47 2.74
CA TRP A 156 -26.74 -0.97 1.83
C TRP A 156 -26.68 0.54 1.96
N LYS A 157 -25.66 1.02 2.64
CA LYS A 157 -25.47 2.45 2.88
C LYS A 157 -24.19 2.88 2.14
N THR A 158 -24.36 3.75 1.16
CA THR A 158 -23.23 4.46 0.54
C THR A 158 -22.65 5.42 1.57
N THR A 159 -21.68 4.96 2.34
CA THR A 159 -20.99 5.80 3.35
C THR A 159 -19.52 6.00 3.00
N LEU A 160 -18.96 5.16 2.11
CA LEU A 160 -17.63 5.33 1.57
C LEU A 160 -17.77 5.88 0.15
N VAL A 161 -17.42 7.13 -0.01
CA VAL A 161 -17.37 7.80 -1.32
C VAL A 161 -15.98 8.43 -1.47
N PRO A 162 -15.42 8.46 -2.69
CA PRO A 162 -14.17 9.18 -2.93
C PRO A 162 -14.37 10.67 -2.70
N THR A 163 -13.33 11.37 -2.30
CA THR A 163 -13.32 12.83 -2.29
C THR A 163 -13.36 13.36 -3.73
N MET A 164 -13.79 14.62 -3.90
CA MET A 164 -13.78 15.25 -5.25
C MET A 164 -12.36 15.29 -5.81
N GLU A 165 -11.35 15.60 -4.98
CA GLU A 165 -9.94 15.57 -5.39
C GLU A 165 -9.52 14.18 -5.89
N ALA A 166 -9.94 13.11 -5.23
CA ALA A 166 -9.64 11.76 -5.70
C ALA A 166 -10.33 11.46 -7.04
N VAL A 167 -11.54 11.96 -7.26
CA VAL A 167 -12.25 11.82 -8.56
C VAL A 167 -11.53 12.61 -9.64
N GLU A 168 -11.13 13.87 -9.37
CA GLU A 168 -10.45 14.74 -10.31
C GLU A 168 -9.07 14.22 -10.75
N MET A 169 -8.43 13.39 -9.93
CA MET A 169 -7.16 12.75 -10.30
C MET A 169 -7.28 11.71 -11.44
N TYR A 170 -8.50 11.29 -11.78
CA TYR A 170 -8.78 10.30 -12.84
C TYR A 170 -9.36 10.92 -14.12
N TYR A 171 -9.51 12.22 -14.17
CA TYR A 171 -9.99 12.97 -15.33
C TYR A 171 -8.97 14.02 -15.77
#